data_b8b888e935a1b3265e75f2cc99a0a692
#
_entry.id   b8b888e935a1b3265e75f2cc99a0a692
#
_cell.length_a   1.000
_cell.length_b   1.000
_cell.length_c   1.000
_cell.angle_alpha   90.00
_cell.angle_beta   90.00
_cell.angle_gamma   90.00
#
_symmetry.space_group_name_H-M   'P 1'
#
loop_
_entity.id
_entity.type
_entity.pdbx_description
1 polymer ?
#
loop_
_entity_poly.entity_id
_entity_poly.type
_entity_poly.pdbx_seq_one_letter_code
_entity_poly.pdbx_strand_id
1 'polypeptide(L)'
;MSCFAGILKGNANTRRCEIYDDITKTIGQTPIVKVNKLAPEGVNLYVKCEYFNPLSSVKDRLAIAIIEDGEKRGELKLGSTVIEATSGNTGIALAMVCAQRGYKFVAVMAASLSIERRKVMPALGGEVIITPAPLGGTGMVQKAEELAERRGWFLAR
;
A
#
# COMPACT_ATOMS: atom_id res chain seq x y z
N MET A 1 3.21 -0.35 31.21
CA MET A 1 1.98 -0.40 32.04
C MET A 1 1.06 0.82 31.90
N SER A 2 1.49 1.99 31.39
CA SER A 2 0.62 3.19 31.28
C SER A 2 -0.35 3.18 30.08
N CYS A 3 -0.09 2.41 29.03
CA CYS A 3 -0.92 2.37 27.82
C CYS A 3 -2.28 1.70 28.05
N PHE A 4 -2.32 0.63 28.85
CA PHE A 4 -3.56 -0.10 29.16
C PHE A 4 -4.55 0.68 30.07
N ALA A 5 -4.05 1.57 30.92
CA ALA A 5 -4.93 2.34 31.82
C ALA A 5 -5.71 3.46 31.09
N GLY A 6 -5.23 3.93 29.91
CA GLY A 6 -5.89 4.96 29.10
C GLY A 6 -7.06 4.43 28.28
N ILE A 7 -7.03 3.15 27.88
CA ILE A 7 -8.08 2.50 27.09
C ILE A 7 -9.40 2.46 27.86
N LEU A 8 -9.34 2.30 29.17
CA LEU A 8 -10.52 2.16 30.05
C LEU A 8 -11.18 3.49 30.46
N LYS A 9 -10.59 4.66 30.14
CA LYS A 9 -11.08 5.97 30.60
C LYS A 9 -11.56 6.93 29.52
N GLY A 10 -11.68 6.51 28.28
CA GLY A 10 -12.30 7.32 27.21
C GLY A 10 -11.61 8.66 26.90
N ASN A 11 -10.34 8.85 27.24
CA ASN A 11 -9.61 10.10 27.00
C ASN A 11 -9.26 10.28 25.51
N ALA A 12 -9.44 11.48 24.96
CA ALA A 12 -9.26 11.84 23.56
C ALA A 12 -7.87 11.54 22.94
N ASN A 13 -6.89 11.10 23.76
CA ASN A 13 -5.52 10.77 23.36
C ASN A 13 -5.27 9.24 23.23
N THR A 14 -6.32 8.41 23.27
CA THR A 14 -6.24 6.94 23.32
C THR A 14 -5.99 6.26 21.98
N ARG A 15 -6.03 6.97 20.86
CA ARG A 15 -5.83 6.39 19.51
C ARG A 15 -4.49 5.67 19.30
N ARG A 16 -3.48 5.93 20.13
CA ARG A 16 -2.17 5.25 20.09
C ARG A 16 -2.11 3.96 20.91
N CYS A 17 -3.19 3.63 21.62
CA CYS A 17 -3.27 2.44 22.49
C CYS A 17 -4.44 1.53 22.10
N GLU A 18 -4.96 1.68 20.87
CA GLU A 18 -5.98 0.80 20.32
C GLU A 18 -5.34 -0.50 19.82
N ILE A 19 -5.98 -1.62 20.10
CA ILE A 19 -5.58 -2.92 19.57
C ILE A 19 -6.36 -3.12 18.28
N TYR A 20 -5.64 -3.32 17.19
CA TYR A 20 -6.21 -3.56 15.87
C TYR A 20 -6.14 -5.06 15.54
N ASP A 21 -7.17 -5.59 14.88
CA ASP A 21 -7.24 -6.99 14.48
C ASP A 21 -6.16 -7.36 13.44
N ASP A 22 -5.81 -6.40 12.58
CA ASP A 22 -4.78 -6.57 11.55
C ASP A 22 -4.15 -5.22 11.14
N ILE A 23 -3.04 -5.29 10.43
CA ILE A 23 -2.26 -4.12 10.02
C ILE A 23 -3.03 -3.19 9.07
N THR A 24 -3.98 -3.69 8.28
CA THR A 24 -4.75 -2.87 7.33
C THR A 24 -5.71 -1.93 8.04
N LYS A 25 -6.12 -2.23 9.26
CA LYS A 25 -6.98 -1.37 10.09
C LYS A 25 -6.26 -0.13 10.60
N THR A 26 -4.93 -0.10 10.53
CA THR A 26 -4.12 1.07 10.90
C THR A 26 -3.93 2.05 9.74
N ILE A 27 -4.40 1.70 8.54
CA ILE A 27 -4.30 2.56 7.35
C ILE A 27 -5.22 3.79 7.51
N GLY A 28 -4.67 4.96 7.23
CA GLY A 28 -5.44 6.19 7.25
C GLY A 28 -5.39 6.91 8.60
N GLN A 29 -6.35 7.80 8.83
CA GLN A 29 -6.41 8.67 10.01
C GLN A 29 -5.07 9.39 10.33
N THR A 30 -4.26 9.62 9.29
CA THR A 30 -2.95 10.27 9.40
C THR A 30 -3.08 11.68 9.93
N PRO A 31 -2.15 12.14 10.78
CA PRO A 31 -2.22 13.47 11.38
C PRO A 31 -2.10 14.59 10.35
N ILE A 32 -2.69 15.74 10.69
CA ILE A 32 -2.47 16.99 9.98
C ILE A 32 -1.70 17.91 10.93
N VAL A 33 -0.57 18.44 10.46
CA VAL A 33 0.32 19.30 11.24
C VAL A 33 0.35 20.70 10.65
N LYS A 34 0.16 21.72 11.48
CA LYS A 34 0.34 23.12 11.08
C LYS A 34 1.82 23.44 10.95
N VAL A 35 2.20 24.05 9.83
CA VAL A 35 3.56 24.54 9.59
C VAL A 35 3.65 25.98 10.06
N ASN A 36 4.40 26.22 11.14
CA ASN A 36 4.42 27.54 11.77
C ASN A 36 5.55 28.46 11.28
N LYS A 37 6.74 27.87 10.95
CA LYS A 37 7.94 28.66 10.65
C LYS A 37 8.16 28.92 9.15
N LEU A 38 7.65 28.06 8.27
CA LEU A 38 7.84 28.15 6.83
C LEU A 38 6.65 28.77 6.10
N ALA A 39 5.53 28.95 6.80
CA ALA A 39 4.36 29.59 6.22
C ALA A 39 4.60 31.12 6.10
N PRO A 40 4.26 31.75 4.96
CA PRO A 40 4.24 33.20 4.85
C PRO A 40 3.31 33.83 5.87
N GLU A 41 3.54 35.11 6.21
CA GLU A 41 2.68 35.86 7.14
C GLU A 41 1.23 35.87 6.63
N GLY A 42 0.28 35.65 7.54
CA GLY A 42 -1.16 35.60 7.22
C GLY A 42 -1.64 34.34 6.52
N VAL A 43 -0.74 33.38 6.22
CA VAL A 43 -1.09 32.11 5.56
C VAL A 43 -1.15 30.96 6.57
N ASN A 44 -2.27 30.22 6.56
CA ASN A 44 -2.38 28.95 7.28
C ASN A 44 -1.95 27.78 6.37
N LEU A 45 -0.77 27.21 6.64
CA LEU A 45 -0.22 26.07 5.93
C LEU A 45 -0.29 24.81 6.79
N TYR A 46 -0.80 23.72 6.21
CA TYR A 46 -0.92 22.41 6.88
C TYR A 46 -0.30 21.30 6.03
N VAL A 47 0.27 20.30 6.67
CA VAL A 47 0.82 19.10 6.03
C VAL A 47 0.04 17.88 6.51
N LYS A 48 -0.51 17.11 5.58
CA LYS A 48 -1.09 15.79 5.83
C LYS A 48 0.03 14.75 5.86
N CYS A 49 0.31 14.16 7.02
CA CYS A 49 1.47 13.31 7.25
C CYS A 49 1.21 11.86 6.83
N GLU A 50 1.16 11.57 5.53
CA GLU A 50 0.85 10.23 5.00
C GLU A 50 1.91 9.16 5.32
N TYR A 51 3.10 9.54 5.76
CA TYR A 51 4.12 8.62 6.26
C TYR A 51 3.76 7.94 7.59
N PHE A 52 2.64 8.30 8.22
CA PHE A 52 2.09 7.58 9.39
C PHE A 52 1.29 6.32 9.01
N ASN A 53 1.05 6.08 7.73
CA ASN A 53 0.52 4.78 7.29
C ASN A 53 1.54 3.65 7.56
N PRO A 54 1.10 2.38 7.68
CA PRO A 54 1.97 1.26 8.10
C PRO A 54 3.22 1.07 7.23
N LEU A 55 3.15 1.34 5.93
CA LEU A 55 4.32 1.31 5.02
C LEU A 55 4.83 2.71 4.65
N SER A 56 4.54 3.70 5.49
CA SER A 56 5.01 5.08 5.38
C SER A 56 4.65 5.74 4.05
N SER A 57 3.50 5.40 3.47
CA SER A 57 3.07 5.95 2.18
C SER A 57 1.55 6.10 2.06
N VAL A 58 1.12 7.13 1.32
CA VAL A 58 -0.29 7.29 0.89
C VAL A 58 -0.80 6.09 0.07
N LYS A 59 0.09 5.28 -0.50
CA LYS A 59 -0.28 4.13 -1.33
C LYS A 59 -0.91 2.98 -0.55
N ASP A 60 -0.74 2.95 0.76
CA ASP A 60 -1.45 2.01 1.62
C ASP A 60 -2.97 2.18 1.49
N ARG A 61 -3.45 3.45 1.41
CA ARG A 61 -4.87 3.76 1.15
C ARG A 61 -5.34 3.26 -0.21
N LEU A 62 -4.51 3.44 -1.24
CA LEU A 62 -4.83 2.99 -2.60
C LEU A 62 -4.94 1.47 -2.65
N ALA A 63 -3.96 0.78 -2.08
CA ALA A 63 -3.91 -0.68 -2.10
C ALA A 63 -5.12 -1.32 -1.42
N ILE A 64 -5.47 -0.87 -0.21
CA ILE A 64 -6.65 -1.42 0.49
C ILE A 64 -7.94 -1.14 -0.27
N ALA A 65 -8.09 0.06 -0.86
CA ALA A 65 -9.28 0.42 -1.63
C ALA A 65 -9.44 -0.44 -2.90
N ILE A 66 -8.36 -0.71 -3.64
CA ILE A 66 -8.39 -1.57 -4.83
C ILE A 66 -8.80 -3.00 -4.45
N ILE A 67 -8.23 -3.55 -3.40
CA ILE A 67 -8.53 -4.92 -2.97
C ILE A 67 -9.98 -5.03 -2.48
N GLU A 68 -10.43 -4.12 -1.63
CA GLU A 68 -11.81 -4.12 -1.13
C GLU A 68 -12.85 -3.91 -2.25
N ASP A 69 -12.55 -3.09 -3.25
CA ASP A 69 -13.40 -2.92 -4.42
C ASP A 69 -13.46 -4.20 -5.27
N GLY A 70 -12.32 -4.85 -5.52
CA GLY A 70 -12.26 -6.14 -6.22
C GLY A 70 -13.02 -7.26 -5.49
N GLU A 71 -12.92 -7.31 -4.16
CA GLU A 71 -13.70 -8.21 -3.31
C GLU A 71 -15.21 -7.93 -3.43
N LYS A 72 -15.61 -6.67 -3.33
CA LYS A 72 -17.01 -6.23 -3.43
C LYS A 72 -17.63 -6.54 -4.79
N ARG A 73 -16.85 -6.41 -5.88
CA ARG A 73 -17.31 -6.77 -7.24
C ARG A 73 -17.29 -8.28 -7.50
N GLY A 74 -16.74 -9.08 -6.58
CA GLY A 74 -16.63 -10.54 -6.72
C GLY A 74 -15.53 -10.99 -7.70
N GLU A 75 -14.64 -10.08 -8.10
CA GLU A 75 -13.51 -10.37 -8.98
C GLU A 75 -12.32 -11.00 -8.24
N LEU A 76 -12.18 -10.67 -6.94
CA LEU A 76 -11.21 -11.29 -6.03
C LEU A 76 -11.88 -12.36 -5.17
N LYS A 77 -11.33 -13.58 -5.20
CA LYS A 77 -11.75 -14.72 -4.40
C LYS A 77 -10.55 -15.28 -3.66
N LEU A 78 -10.77 -15.98 -2.56
CA LEU A 78 -9.70 -16.62 -1.81
C LEU A 78 -8.76 -17.42 -2.73
N GLY A 79 -7.46 -17.15 -2.65
CA GLY A 79 -6.44 -17.77 -3.50
C GLY A 79 -6.23 -17.08 -4.86
N SER A 80 -6.97 -16.01 -5.18
CA SER A 80 -6.71 -15.19 -6.37
C SER A 80 -5.28 -14.63 -6.37
N THR A 81 -4.76 -14.38 -7.56
CA THR A 81 -3.49 -13.66 -7.75
C THR A 81 -3.78 -12.25 -8.23
N VAL A 82 -3.19 -11.28 -7.56
CA VAL A 82 -3.22 -9.85 -7.91
C VAL A 82 -1.93 -9.51 -8.64
N ILE A 83 -2.02 -8.81 -9.76
CA ILE A 83 -0.86 -8.35 -10.52
C ILE A 83 -0.91 -6.84 -10.75
N GLU A 84 0.25 -6.18 -10.69
CA GLU A 84 0.37 -4.73 -10.92
C GLU A 84 1.72 -4.37 -11.55
N ALA A 85 1.66 -3.45 -12.52
CA ALA A 85 2.85 -2.78 -13.06
C ALA A 85 3.24 -1.61 -12.15
N THR A 86 4.27 -1.76 -11.36
CA THR A 86 4.60 -0.79 -10.32
C THR A 86 6.08 -0.47 -10.24
N SER A 87 6.39 0.79 -9.96
CA SER A 87 7.77 1.24 -9.72
C SER A 87 8.13 1.36 -8.25
N GLY A 88 7.16 1.17 -7.32
CA GLY A 88 7.48 1.43 -5.92
C GLY A 88 6.36 1.22 -4.91
N ASN A 89 5.97 2.31 -4.24
CA ASN A 89 5.11 2.27 -3.05
C ASN A 89 3.76 1.58 -3.26
N THR A 90 3.17 1.67 -4.47
CA THR A 90 1.92 0.95 -4.79
C THR A 90 2.12 -0.57 -4.69
N GLY A 91 3.19 -1.10 -5.29
CA GLY A 91 3.48 -2.54 -5.21
C GLY A 91 3.83 -3.00 -3.79
N ILE A 92 4.56 -2.18 -3.02
CA ILE A 92 4.87 -2.48 -1.61
C ILE A 92 3.56 -2.56 -0.79
N ALA A 93 2.66 -1.59 -0.98
CA ALA A 93 1.37 -1.56 -0.29
C ALA A 93 0.46 -2.73 -0.70
N LEU A 94 0.38 -3.05 -2.00
CA LEU A 94 -0.37 -4.22 -2.49
C LEU A 94 0.19 -5.54 -1.94
N ALA A 95 1.53 -5.68 -1.85
CA ALA A 95 2.14 -6.87 -1.25
C ALA A 95 1.68 -7.08 0.20
N MET A 96 1.68 -6.03 1.02
CA MET A 96 1.21 -6.08 2.41
C MET A 96 -0.29 -6.45 2.49
N VAL A 97 -1.14 -5.77 1.73
CA VAL A 97 -2.60 -5.99 1.79
C VAL A 97 -2.94 -7.39 1.29
N CYS A 98 -2.32 -7.83 0.18
CA CYS A 98 -2.51 -9.18 -0.36
C CYS A 98 -2.07 -10.26 0.64
N ALA A 99 -0.92 -10.08 1.28
CA ALA A 99 -0.44 -11.01 2.31
C ALA A 99 -1.43 -11.13 3.47
N GLN A 100 -1.97 -10.00 3.95
CA GLN A 100 -2.96 -9.99 5.03
C GLN A 100 -4.28 -10.65 4.61
N ARG A 101 -4.73 -10.46 3.35
CA ARG A 101 -5.99 -11.01 2.83
C ARG A 101 -5.87 -12.43 2.29
N GLY A 102 -4.67 -13.02 2.24
CA GLY A 102 -4.43 -14.36 1.71
C GLY A 102 -4.42 -14.45 0.18
N TYR A 103 -4.15 -13.34 -0.51
CA TYR A 103 -3.94 -13.28 -1.95
C TYR A 103 -2.46 -13.43 -2.30
N LYS A 104 -2.17 -14.00 -3.48
CA LYS A 104 -0.84 -13.91 -4.08
C LYS A 104 -0.68 -12.54 -4.73
N PHE A 105 0.50 -11.97 -4.65
CA PHE A 105 0.81 -10.70 -5.31
C PHE A 105 2.00 -10.84 -6.24
N VAL A 106 1.87 -10.31 -7.45
CA VAL A 106 2.93 -10.27 -8.48
C VAL A 106 3.13 -8.81 -8.92
N ALA A 107 4.32 -8.30 -8.70
CA ALA A 107 4.74 -6.99 -9.21
C ALA A 107 5.50 -7.14 -10.53
N VAL A 108 5.18 -6.32 -11.53
CA VAL A 108 5.98 -6.22 -12.76
C VAL A 108 6.80 -4.94 -12.69
N MET A 109 8.13 -5.07 -12.75
CA MET A 109 9.08 -3.97 -12.59
C MET A 109 10.11 -3.95 -13.70
N ALA A 110 10.49 -2.75 -14.18
CA ALA A 110 11.59 -2.62 -15.11
C ALA A 110 12.95 -2.85 -14.42
N ALA A 111 13.90 -3.42 -15.16
CA ALA A 111 15.26 -3.70 -14.67
C ALA A 111 16.02 -2.44 -14.22
N SER A 112 15.62 -1.26 -14.68
CA SER A 112 16.22 0.03 -14.29
C SER A 112 15.75 0.54 -12.92
N LEU A 113 14.72 -0.07 -12.32
CA LEU A 113 14.17 0.38 -11.04
C LEU A 113 14.99 -0.12 -9.84
N SER A 114 14.79 0.54 -8.69
CA SER A 114 15.51 0.31 -7.43
C SER A 114 15.50 -1.16 -6.99
N ILE A 115 16.67 -1.68 -6.64
CA ILE A 115 16.85 -3.04 -6.16
C ILE A 115 16.26 -3.22 -4.75
N GLU A 116 16.24 -2.18 -3.93
CA GLU A 116 15.66 -2.18 -2.58
C GLU A 116 14.17 -2.51 -2.64
N ARG A 117 13.44 -1.86 -3.55
CA ARG A 117 12.01 -2.12 -3.76
C ARG A 117 11.73 -3.55 -4.20
N ARG A 118 12.62 -4.12 -5.05
CA ARG A 118 12.53 -5.52 -5.47
C ARG A 118 12.77 -6.50 -4.32
N LYS A 119 13.49 -6.08 -3.27
CA LYS A 119 13.73 -6.91 -2.06
C LYS A 119 12.58 -6.78 -1.05
N VAL A 120 11.98 -5.58 -0.91
CA VAL A 120 10.90 -5.35 0.04
C VAL A 120 9.63 -6.11 -0.33
N MET A 121 9.25 -6.14 -1.61
CA MET A 121 8.03 -6.85 -2.04
C MET A 121 8.08 -8.36 -1.75
N PRO A 122 9.15 -9.11 -2.08
CA PRO A 122 9.28 -10.49 -1.65
C PRO A 122 9.33 -10.70 -0.14
N ALA A 123 9.94 -9.78 0.61
CA ALA A 123 9.92 -9.84 2.08
C ALA A 123 8.51 -9.72 2.66
N LEU A 124 7.58 -9.12 1.92
CA LEU A 124 6.15 -9.04 2.23
C LEU A 124 5.34 -10.18 1.57
N GLY A 125 5.98 -11.18 0.98
CA GLY A 125 5.32 -12.34 0.37
C GLY A 125 4.93 -12.17 -1.11
N GLY A 126 5.31 -11.06 -1.77
CA GLY A 126 5.04 -10.84 -3.19
C GLY A 126 6.11 -11.44 -4.11
N GLU A 127 5.76 -11.68 -5.36
CA GLU A 127 6.70 -12.04 -6.44
C GLU A 127 7.04 -10.81 -7.28
N VAL A 128 8.24 -10.77 -7.87
CA VAL A 128 8.66 -9.69 -8.77
C VAL A 128 9.08 -10.26 -10.12
N ILE A 129 8.40 -9.83 -11.18
CA ILE A 129 8.76 -10.12 -12.57
C ILE A 129 9.51 -8.91 -13.13
N ILE A 130 10.70 -9.14 -13.69
CA ILE A 130 11.54 -8.08 -14.24
C ILE A 130 11.34 -8.00 -15.76
N THR A 131 11.04 -6.78 -16.26
CA THR A 131 11.04 -6.47 -17.70
C THR A 131 12.35 -5.77 -18.11
N PRO A 132 12.74 -5.87 -19.39
CA PRO A 132 13.94 -5.18 -19.89
C PRO A 132 13.90 -3.67 -19.67
N ALA A 133 15.00 -3.08 -19.22
CA ALA A 133 15.08 -1.65 -18.91
C ALA A 133 14.68 -0.72 -20.07
N PRO A 134 15.04 -1.00 -21.35
CA PRO A 134 14.65 -0.13 -22.46
C PRO A 134 13.15 -0.01 -22.69
N LEU A 135 12.37 -0.99 -22.24
CA LEU A 135 10.90 -0.96 -22.38
C LEU A 135 10.21 -0.03 -21.37
N GLY A 136 10.91 0.39 -20.32
CA GLY A 136 10.42 1.33 -19.32
C GLY A 136 9.07 0.96 -18.72
N GLY A 137 8.27 1.97 -18.39
CA GLY A 137 6.93 1.81 -17.81
C GLY A 137 5.94 1.13 -18.75
N THR A 138 6.02 1.41 -20.04
CA THR A 138 5.14 0.79 -21.06
C THR A 138 5.31 -0.72 -21.10
N GLY A 139 6.55 -1.21 -21.08
CA GLY A 139 6.82 -2.65 -21.05
C GLY A 139 6.36 -3.34 -19.77
N MET A 140 6.39 -2.63 -18.65
CA MET A 140 5.82 -3.13 -17.39
C MET A 140 4.31 -3.33 -17.51
N VAL A 141 3.58 -2.32 -18.00
CA VAL A 141 2.13 -2.35 -18.17
C VAL A 141 1.73 -3.47 -19.12
N GLN A 142 2.32 -3.50 -20.33
CA GLN A 142 2.04 -4.53 -21.34
C GLN A 142 2.25 -5.96 -20.77
N LYS A 143 3.33 -6.15 -19.99
CA LYS A 143 3.61 -7.46 -19.39
C LYS A 143 2.61 -7.83 -18.30
N ALA A 144 2.16 -6.87 -17.51
CA ALA A 144 1.14 -7.10 -16.48
C ALA A 144 -0.21 -7.46 -17.12
N GLU A 145 -0.62 -6.75 -18.16
CA GLU A 145 -1.85 -7.01 -18.93
C GLU A 145 -1.81 -8.40 -19.58
N GLU A 146 -0.73 -8.73 -20.31
CA GLU A 146 -0.52 -10.05 -20.92
C GLU A 146 -0.69 -11.19 -19.91
N LEU A 147 -0.07 -11.03 -18.74
CA LEU A 147 -0.12 -12.06 -17.70
C LEU A 147 -1.49 -12.14 -17.02
N ALA A 148 -2.13 -11.00 -16.79
CA ALA A 148 -3.47 -10.95 -16.21
C ALA A 148 -4.47 -11.68 -17.14
N GLU A 149 -4.49 -11.36 -18.42
CA GLU A 149 -5.38 -11.98 -19.41
C GLU A 149 -5.10 -13.49 -19.54
N ARG A 150 -3.84 -13.87 -19.77
CA ARG A 150 -3.46 -15.25 -20.02
C ARG A 150 -3.69 -16.18 -18.83
N ARG A 151 -3.57 -15.66 -17.60
CA ARG A 151 -3.66 -16.47 -16.38
C ARG A 151 -4.93 -16.23 -15.56
N GLY A 152 -5.80 -15.33 -16.00
CA GLY A 152 -7.00 -14.97 -15.24
C GLY A 152 -6.68 -14.29 -13.91
N TRP A 153 -5.60 -13.50 -13.84
CA TRP A 153 -5.20 -12.78 -12.65
C TRP A 153 -5.90 -11.43 -12.55
N PHE A 154 -6.17 -10.99 -11.34
CA PHE A 154 -6.75 -9.67 -11.09
C PHE A 154 -5.70 -8.58 -11.33
N LEU A 155 -5.94 -7.73 -12.31
CA LEU A 155 -5.11 -6.57 -12.60
C LEU A 155 -5.53 -5.39 -11.71
N ALA A 156 -4.66 -4.98 -10.80
CA ALA A 156 -4.92 -3.89 -9.87
C ALA A 156 -4.80 -2.52 -10.56
N ARG A 157 -5.95 -1.89 -10.89
CA ARG A 157 -6.03 -0.55 -11.53
C ARG A 157 -7.00 0.36 -10.81
#